data_a5fb82734a4f4cd55f2815696061f8dc
#
_entry.id   a5fb82734a4f4cd55f2815696061f8dc
#
_cell.length_a   1.000
_cell.length_b   1.000
_cell.length_c   1.000
_cell.angle_alpha   90.00
_cell.angle_beta   90.00
_cell.angle_gamma   90.00
#
_symmetry.space_group_name_H-M   'P 1'
#
loop_
_entity.id
_entity.type
_entity.pdbx_description
1 polymer ?
#
loop_
_entity_poly.entity_id
_entity_poly.type
_entity_poly.pdbx_seq_one_letter_code
_entity_poly.pdbx_strand_id
1 'polypeptide(L)'
;MTRETVVRRVPFFASAELERIEDAALRILAEIGIRVGEKEAFDRLVRAGHRASGDRILIDRPVAARWIAEERDRNGRRPPDAQEPPETGPIRLEVSQYPLNVHEPGTDRIVPFTTAALARATRLLDVLADRGVATSPAGAPADVPAPIQSVAAYWAAATYARTGRAPVDPKNEEAVPFVFAMAEALGSPVTSLPVYLFSPLALEGESLRIALRHRGRLAGVSVNGMPAAGQTAPIHLADAFALSAAETIGCALLVRGRS
;
A
#
# COMPACT_ATOMS: atom_id res chain seq x y z
N MET A 1 24.63 8.93 24.72
CA MET A 1 23.19 9.08 24.94
C MET A 1 22.58 9.61 23.65
N THR A 2 21.97 8.76 22.86
CA THR A 2 21.18 9.16 21.69
C THR A 2 19.91 9.81 22.20
N ARG A 3 19.70 11.10 21.90
CA ARG A 3 18.41 11.75 22.13
C ARG A 3 17.39 11.07 21.24
N GLU A 4 16.46 10.32 21.82
CA GLU A 4 15.27 9.87 21.09
C GLU A 4 14.50 11.09 20.64
N THR A 5 14.33 11.23 19.34
CA THR A 5 13.45 12.27 18.78
C THR A 5 12.02 11.79 18.94
N VAL A 6 11.28 12.44 19.80
CA VAL A 6 9.89 12.10 20.11
C VAL A 6 8.99 13.08 19.36
N VAL A 7 8.02 12.56 18.59
CA VAL A 7 7.05 13.37 17.85
C VAL A 7 5.70 13.29 18.55
N ARG A 8 5.13 14.47 18.86
CA ARG A 8 3.78 14.58 19.38
C ARG A 8 2.76 14.42 18.24
N ARG A 9 1.71 13.65 18.47
CA ARG A 9 0.56 13.61 17.57
C ARG A 9 -0.15 14.96 17.60
N VAL A 10 -0.30 15.56 16.43
CA VAL A 10 -1.08 16.78 16.25
C VAL A 10 -2.30 16.42 15.43
N PRO A 11 -3.53 16.61 15.93
CA PRO A 11 -4.74 16.39 15.15
C PRO A 11 -4.76 17.40 14.00
N PHE A 12 -4.92 16.90 12.79
CA PHE A 12 -4.93 17.74 11.58
C PHE A 12 -6.32 18.27 11.26
N PHE A 13 -7.35 17.49 11.60
CA PHE A 13 -8.74 17.84 11.44
C PHE A 13 -9.47 17.73 12.78
N ALA A 14 -10.44 18.62 13.00
CA ALA A 14 -11.39 18.48 14.10
C ALA A 14 -12.37 17.32 13.85
N SER A 15 -12.98 16.78 14.90
CA SER A 15 -13.91 15.63 14.78
C SER A 15 -15.06 15.91 13.81
N ALA A 16 -15.65 17.10 13.85
CA ALA A 16 -16.70 17.50 12.92
C ALA A 16 -16.25 17.62 11.46
N GLU A 17 -14.96 17.86 11.22
CA GLU A 17 -14.39 17.84 9.86
C GLU A 17 -14.18 16.40 9.39
N LEU A 18 -13.74 15.49 10.27
CA LEU A 18 -13.61 14.08 9.96
C LEU A 18 -14.97 13.44 9.62
N GLU A 19 -16.02 13.80 10.35
CA GLU A 19 -17.40 13.35 10.05
C GLU A 19 -17.86 13.83 8.66
N ARG A 20 -17.56 15.08 8.29
CA ARG A 20 -17.89 15.61 6.95
C ARG A 20 -17.08 14.94 5.85
N ILE A 21 -15.80 14.63 6.09
CA ILE A 21 -14.94 13.89 5.17
C ILE A 21 -15.50 12.48 4.95
N GLU A 22 -15.88 11.79 6.02
CA GLU A 22 -16.50 10.46 5.95
C GLU A 22 -17.83 10.49 5.19
N ASP A 23 -18.71 11.44 5.50
CA ASP A 23 -19.99 11.60 4.79
C ASP A 23 -19.78 11.84 3.29
N ALA A 24 -18.84 12.70 2.93
CA ALA A 24 -18.49 12.97 1.54
C ALA A 24 -17.92 11.72 0.84
N ALA A 25 -17.07 10.95 1.51
CA ALA A 25 -16.54 9.69 0.98
C ALA A 25 -17.66 8.67 0.71
N LEU A 26 -18.61 8.53 1.63
CA LEU A 26 -19.77 7.64 1.47
C LEU A 26 -20.68 8.08 0.32
N ARG A 27 -20.84 9.40 0.12
CA ARG A 27 -21.58 9.93 -1.03
C ARG A 27 -20.87 9.65 -2.35
N ILE A 28 -19.56 9.86 -2.43
CA ILE A 28 -18.74 9.55 -3.61
C ILE A 28 -18.93 8.08 -4.00
N LEU A 29 -18.88 7.16 -3.03
CA LEU A 29 -19.05 5.74 -3.28
C LEU A 29 -20.47 5.38 -3.78
N ALA A 30 -21.50 6.03 -3.26
CA ALA A 30 -22.88 5.73 -3.59
C ALA A 30 -23.35 6.37 -4.91
N GLU A 31 -22.86 7.56 -5.23
CA GLU A 31 -23.32 8.39 -6.36
C GLU A 31 -22.39 8.27 -7.58
N ILE A 32 -21.08 8.15 -7.36
CA ILE A 32 -20.06 8.08 -8.42
C ILE A 32 -19.52 6.65 -8.57
N GLY A 33 -19.18 6.00 -7.46
CA GLY A 33 -18.63 4.65 -7.42
C GLY A 33 -17.17 4.54 -7.90
N ILE A 34 -16.68 3.32 -7.95
CA ILE A 34 -15.31 2.97 -8.37
C ILE A 34 -15.37 2.36 -9.77
N ARG A 35 -14.60 2.90 -10.70
CA ARG A 35 -14.35 2.27 -12.00
C ARG A 35 -13.54 1.00 -11.82
N VAL A 36 -14.00 -0.11 -12.38
CA VAL A 36 -13.31 -1.40 -12.31
C VAL A 36 -12.89 -1.80 -13.72
N GLY A 37 -11.61 -1.66 -14.02
CA GLY A 37 -11.08 -1.89 -15.37
C GLY A 37 -10.92 -3.37 -15.75
N GLU A 38 -10.96 -4.28 -14.76
CA GLU A 38 -10.84 -5.71 -15.01
C GLU A 38 -12.24 -6.35 -15.16
N LYS A 39 -12.57 -6.76 -16.39
CA LYS A 39 -13.90 -7.28 -16.72
C LYS A 39 -14.35 -8.44 -15.80
N GLU A 40 -13.48 -9.38 -15.55
CA GLU A 40 -13.81 -10.54 -14.68
C GLU A 40 -14.12 -10.09 -13.25
N ALA A 41 -13.36 -9.13 -12.72
CA ALA A 41 -13.61 -8.54 -11.40
C ALA A 41 -14.94 -7.79 -11.40
N PHE A 42 -15.22 -6.98 -12.41
CA PHE A 42 -16.46 -6.24 -12.56
C PHE A 42 -17.67 -7.19 -12.59
N ASP A 43 -17.64 -8.19 -13.48
CA ASP A 43 -18.74 -9.16 -13.63
C ASP A 43 -18.99 -9.95 -12.33
N ARG A 44 -17.93 -10.26 -11.57
CA ARG A 44 -18.04 -10.92 -10.26
C ARG A 44 -18.74 -10.02 -9.24
N LEU A 45 -18.41 -8.72 -9.20
CA LEU A 45 -19.02 -7.77 -8.29
C LEU A 45 -20.51 -7.56 -8.60
N VAL A 46 -20.87 -7.48 -9.88
CA VAL A 46 -22.28 -7.40 -10.31
C VAL A 46 -23.03 -8.67 -9.88
N ARG A 47 -22.45 -9.86 -10.10
CA ARG A 47 -23.05 -11.14 -9.63
C ARG A 47 -23.17 -11.22 -8.11
N ALA A 48 -22.31 -10.57 -7.37
CA ALA A 48 -22.38 -10.46 -5.90
C ALA A 48 -23.44 -9.45 -5.41
N GLY A 49 -24.18 -8.81 -6.34
CA GLY A 49 -25.29 -7.91 -6.02
C GLY A 49 -24.90 -6.42 -5.91
N HIS A 50 -23.67 -6.05 -6.28
CA HIS A 50 -23.32 -4.63 -6.35
C HIS A 50 -24.00 -3.97 -7.55
N ARG A 51 -24.47 -2.73 -7.35
CA ARG A 51 -25.06 -1.92 -8.44
C ARG A 51 -23.97 -1.45 -9.39
N ALA A 52 -24.25 -1.48 -10.67
CA ALA A 52 -23.36 -0.97 -11.71
C ALA A 52 -23.94 0.27 -12.39
N SER A 53 -23.08 1.18 -12.80
CA SER A 53 -23.39 2.34 -13.64
C SER A 53 -22.25 2.51 -14.64
N GLY A 54 -22.48 2.09 -15.89
CA GLY A 54 -21.42 2.00 -16.90
C GLY A 54 -20.33 1.02 -16.47
N ASP A 55 -19.08 1.47 -16.41
CA ASP A 55 -17.90 0.73 -15.96
C ASP A 55 -17.62 0.87 -14.45
N ARG A 56 -18.54 1.47 -13.70
CA ARG A 56 -18.41 1.74 -12.28
C ARG A 56 -19.28 0.83 -11.43
N ILE A 57 -18.73 0.42 -10.31
CA ILE A 57 -19.46 -0.25 -9.23
C ILE A 57 -19.82 0.80 -8.19
N LEU A 58 -21.12 0.94 -7.93
CA LEU A 58 -21.66 1.80 -6.90
C LEU A 58 -21.72 1.02 -5.57
N ILE A 59 -21.34 1.67 -4.48
CA ILE A 59 -21.34 1.07 -3.15
C ILE A 59 -22.33 1.84 -2.29
N ASP A 60 -23.44 1.21 -1.93
CA ASP A 60 -24.48 1.86 -1.14
C ASP A 60 -23.97 2.30 0.22
N ARG A 61 -24.37 3.50 0.66
CA ARG A 61 -23.95 4.09 1.94
C ARG A 61 -24.06 3.13 3.14
N PRO A 62 -25.16 2.39 3.33
CA PRO A 62 -25.26 1.45 4.46
C PRO A 62 -24.21 0.32 4.39
N VAL A 63 -23.83 -0.11 3.20
CA VAL A 63 -22.81 -1.15 3.00
C VAL A 63 -21.45 -0.62 3.40
N ALA A 64 -21.06 0.55 2.90
CA ALA A 64 -19.78 1.17 3.22
C ALA A 64 -19.70 1.56 4.71
N ALA A 65 -20.76 2.15 5.27
CA ALA A 65 -20.81 2.52 6.70
C ALA A 65 -20.67 1.30 7.62
N ARG A 66 -21.35 0.19 7.31
CA ARG A 66 -21.22 -1.06 8.06
C ARG A 66 -19.79 -1.59 8.00
N TRP A 67 -19.19 -1.59 6.83
CA TRP A 67 -17.80 -2.03 6.67
C TRP A 67 -16.83 -1.17 7.49
N ILE A 68 -17.00 0.16 7.50
CA ILE A 68 -16.20 1.06 8.34
C ILE A 68 -16.34 0.72 9.82
N ALA A 69 -17.58 0.48 10.28
CA ALA A 69 -17.85 0.11 11.66
C ALA A 69 -17.18 -1.24 12.02
N GLU A 70 -17.28 -2.24 11.15
CA GLU A 70 -16.64 -3.55 11.33
C GLU A 70 -15.09 -3.43 11.36
N GLU A 71 -14.49 -2.57 10.53
CA GLU A 71 -13.05 -2.33 10.53
C GLU A 71 -12.60 -1.57 11.79
N ARG A 72 -13.38 -0.58 12.23
CA ARG A 72 -13.12 0.12 13.50
C ARG A 72 -13.18 -0.84 14.69
N ASP A 73 -14.18 -1.70 14.74
CA ASP A 73 -14.30 -2.73 15.79
C ASP A 73 -13.13 -3.72 15.75
N ARG A 74 -12.77 -4.19 14.56
CA ARG A 74 -11.64 -5.11 14.37
C ARG A 74 -10.31 -4.50 14.76
N ASN A 75 -10.07 -3.24 14.38
CA ASN A 75 -8.86 -2.51 14.72
C ASN A 75 -8.87 -2.00 16.17
N GLY A 76 -10.04 -1.80 16.76
CA GLY A 76 -10.21 -1.46 18.17
C GLY A 76 -10.04 -2.65 19.12
N ARG A 77 -10.19 -3.87 18.60
CA ARG A 77 -9.87 -5.12 19.33
C ARG A 77 -8.36 -5.36 19.32
N ARG A 78 -7.60 -4.43 19.88
CA ARG A 78 -6.21 -4.70 20.18
C ARG A 78 -6.12 -5.87 21.15
N PRO A 79 -5.06 -6.73 21.02
CA PRO A 79 -4.76 -7.67 22.07
C PRO A 79 -4.68 -6.94 23.42
N PRO A 80 -5.11 -7.56 24.53
CA PRO A 80 -5.14 -6.91 25.85
C PRO A 80 -3.78 -6.39 26.30
N ASP A 81 -2.70 -6.93 25.73
CA ASP A 81 -1.30 -6.57 25.94
C ASP A 81 -0.78 -5.52 24.94
N ALA A 82 -1.54 -5.17 23.94
CA ALA A 82 -1.16 -4.11 23.01
C ALA A 82 -1.30 -2.75 23.71
N GLN A 83 -0.17 -2.16 24.07
CA GLN A 83 -0.14 -0.80 24.59
C GLN A 83 -0.73 0.19 23.56
N GLU A 84 -1.51 1.14 24.03
CA GLU A 84 -1.87 2.29 23.20
C GLU A 84 -0.57 2.89 22.64
N PRO A 85 -0.53 3.23 21.33
CA PRO A 85 0.64 3.91 20.82
C PRO A 85 0.80 5.17 21.66
N PRO A 86 1.98 5.39 22.21
CA PRO A 86 2.20 6.55 23.06
C PRO A 86 1.81 7.82 22.29
N GLU A 87 1.27 8.82 22.98
CA GLU A 87 0.97 10.13 22.38
C GLU A 87 2.24 10.73 21.72
N THR A 88 3.39 10.28 22.20
CA THR A 88 4.69 10.61 21.68
C THR A 88 5.47 9.30 21.44
N GLY A 89 6.14 9.19 20.33
CA GLY A 89 6.92 8.00 20.00
C GLY A 89 8.15 8.31 19.13
N PRO A 90 9.10 7.40 19.03
CA PRO A 90 10.25 7.57 18.16
C PRO A 90 9.79 7.66 16.71
N ILE A 91 10.45 8.53 15.94
CA ILE A 91 10.27 8.56 14.48
C ILE A 91 10.88 7.28 13.92
N ARG A 92 10.08 6.52 13.19
CA ARG A 92 10.56 5.43 12.36
C ARG A 92 10.71 5.93 10.93
N LEU A 93 11.86 5.69 10.35
CA LEU A 93 12.14 6.03 8.95
C LEU A 93 11.97 4.79 8.08
N GLU A 94 11.25 4.94 6.99
CA GLU A 94 11.10 3.89 5.98
C GLU A 94 11.67 4.37 4.66
N VAL A 95 12.20 3.44 3.88
CA VAL A 95 12.78 3.72 2.57
C VAL A 95 11.87 3.20 1.49
N SER A 96 11.64 4.02 0.47
CA SER A 96 10.85 3.62 -0.69
C SER A 96 11.53 2.48 -1.46
N GLN A 97 10.73 1.55 -1.96
CA GLN A 97 11.18 0.42 -2.79
C GLN A 97 11.21 0.74 -4.30
N TYR A 98 10.80 1.95 -4.70
CA TYR A 98 10.55 2.29 -6.10
C TYR A 98 11.58 3.20 -6.79
N PRO A 99 12.61 3.76 -6.13
CA PRO A 99 13.57 4.58 -6.83
C PRO A 99 14.21 3.84 -8.02
N LEU A 100 14.19 4.49 -9.17
CA LEU A 100 14.87 4.02 -10.39
C LEU A 100 16.27 4.62 -10.53
N ASN A 101 16.51 5.70 -9.79
CA ASN A 101 17.76 6.44 -9.81
C ASN A 101 18.25 6.70 -8.38
N VAL A 102 19.56 6.92 -8.27
CA VAL A 102 20.21 7.29 -7.01
C VAL A 102 21.11 8.49 -7.24
N HIS A 103 21.17 9.38 -6.27
CA HIS A 103 22.16 10.45 -6.24
C HIS A 103 23.54 9.84 -5.89
N GLU A 104 24.50 10.03 -6.77
CA GLU A 104 25.85 9.50 -6.57
C GLU A 104 26.54 10.27 -5.42
N PRO A 105 26.94 9.60 -4.33
CA PRO A 105 27.51 10.27 -3.18
C PRO A 105 28.74 11.11 -3.53
N GLY A 106 28.79 12.35 -3.04
CA GLY A 106 29.91 13.28 -3.29
C GLY A 106 29.91 13.94 -4.66
N THR A 107 28.87 13.77 -5.45
CA THR A 107 28.69 14.41 -6.75
C THR A 107 27.27 14.98 -6.91
N ASP A 108 27.04 15.80 -7.94
CA ASP A 108 25.68 16.28 -8.29
C ASP A 108 25.00 15.38 -9.36
N ARG A 109 25.50 14.15 -9.55
CA ARG A 109 25.01 13.26 -10.59
C ARG A 109 23.91 12.36 -10.08
N ILE A 110 22.83 12.29 -10.85
CA ILE A 110 21.77 11.29 -10.70
C ILE A 110 22.07 10.17 -11.69
N VAL A 111 22.22 8.95 -11.18
CA VAL A 111 22.57 7.77 -11.98
C VAL A 111 21.52 6.67 -11.78
N PRO A 112 21.35 5.75 -12.75
CA PRO A 112 20.44 4.63 -12.57
C PRO A 112 20.76 3.80 -11.33
N PHE A 113 19.72 3.32 -10.65
CA PHE A 113 19.88 2.43 -9.51
C PHE A 113 20.25 1.04 -10.02
N THR A 114 21.51 0.64 -9.82
CA THR A 114 22.01 -0.66 -10.29
C THR A 114 21.93 -1.72 -9.19
N THR A 115 22.09 -2.99 -9.57
CA THR A 115 22.20 -4.11 -8.60
C THR A 115 23.32 -3.85 -7.58
N ALA A 116 24.44 -3.30 -7.99
CA ALA A 116 25.54 -2.93 -7.09
C ALA A 116 25.15 -1.79 -6.14
N ALA A 117 24.45 -0.79 -6.62
CA ALA A 117 23.92 0.30 -5.78
C ALA A 117 22.89 -0.22 -4.78
N LEU A 118 22.00 -1.13 -5.21
CA LEU A 118 21.02 -1.78 -4.36
C LEU A 118 21.67 -2.58 -3.23
N ALA A 119 22.71 -3.36 -3.53
CA ALA A 119 23.45 -4.11 -2.53
C ALA A 119 24.12 -3.19 -1.48
N ARG A 120 24.71 -2.06 -1.91
CA ARG A 120 25.30 -1.06 -1.01
C ARG A 120 24.22 -0.40 -0.12
N ALA A 121 23.13 0.03 -0.74
CA ALA A 121 22.02 0.67 -0.02
C ALA A 121 21.40 -0.28 1.02
N THR A 122 21.19 -1.55 0.65
CA THR A 122 20.66 -2.56 1.57
C THR A 122 21.56 -2.78 2.79
N ARG A 123 22.87 -2.87 2.58
CA ARG A 123 23.83 -2.98 3.71
C ARG A 123 23.83 -1.73 4.60
N LEU A 124 23.74 -0.53 3.99
CA LEU A 124 23.62 0.70 4.77
C LEU A 124 22.36 0.72 5.64
N LEU A 125 21.22 0.35 5.06
CA LEU A 125 19.95 0.27 5.79
C LEU A 125 20.02 -0.76 6.91
N ASP A 126 20.66 -1.92 6.69
CA ASP A 126 20.85 -2.95 7.71
C ASP A 126 21.67 -2.44 8.90
N VAL A 127 22.69 -1.63 8.65
CA VAL A 127 23.47 -0.96 9.73
C VAL A 127 22.64 0.10 10.45
N LEU A 128 21.76 0.81 9.72
CA LEU A 128 20.89 1.84 10.28
C LEU A 128 19.65 1.27 10.99
N ALA A 129 19.36 -0.02 10.82
CA ALA A 129 18.21 -0.67 11.46
C ALA A 129 18.22 -0.54 12.98
N ASP A 130 19.39 -0.63 13.60
CA ASP A 130 19.59 -0.45 15.04
C ASP A 130 19.30 1.01 15.52
N ARG A 131 19.11 1.94 14.57
CA ARG A 131 18.79 3.35 14.80
C ARG A 131 17.36 3.71 14.42
N GLY A 132 16.49 2.72 14.19
CA GLY A 132 15.08 2.92 13.88
C GLY A 132 14.77 3.16 12.39
N VAL A 133 15.72 2.86 11.50
CA VAL A 133 15.47 2.87 10.05
C VAL A 133 14.98 1.48 9.64
N ALA A 134 13.80 1.39 9.04
CA ALA A 134 13.30 0.12 8.52
C ALA A 134 14.11 -0.34 7.30
N THR A 135 14.58 -1.57 7.35
CA THR A 135 15.28 -2.19 6.23
C THR A 135 14.28 -2.75 5.24
N SER A 136 14.36 -2.32 4.01
CA SER A 136 13.59 -2.85 2.88
C SER A 136 14.45 -2.79 1.62
N PRO A 137 14.09 -3.47 0.52
CA PRO A 137 14.74 -3.22 -0.75
C PRO A 137 14.65 -1.74 -1.12
N ALA A 138 15.80 -1.09 -1.30
CA ALA A 138 15.89 0.36 -1.38
C ALA A 138 15.61 0.94 -2.79
N GLY A 139 15.27 0.11 -3.76
CA GLY A 139 15.02 0.54 -5.13
C GLY A 139 14.86 -0.62 -6.10
N ALA A 140 14.60 -0.30 -7.36
CA ALA A 140 14.49 -1.26 -8.46
C ALA A 140 15.76 -1.21 -9.32
N PRO A 141 16.51 -2.32 -9.49
CA PRO A 141 17.74 -2.34 -10.23
C PRO A 141 17.47 -2.17 -11.74
N ALA A 142 18.07 -1.13 -12.35
CA ALA A 142 17.89 -0.79 -13.76
C ALA A 142 18.75 -1.63 -14.71
N ASP A 143 19.71 -2.34 -14.17
CA ASP A 143 20.64 -3.23 -14.92
C ASP A 143 20.16 -4.67 -15.05
N VAL A 144 18.91 -4.94 -14.64
CA VAL A 144 18.23 -6.22 -14.87
C VAL A 144 16.94 -6.01 -15.65
N PRO A 145 16.47 -7.01 -16.42
CA PRO A 145 15.21 -6.91 -17.15
C PRO A 145 14.02 -6.62 -16.22
N ALA A 146 13.10 -5.78 -16.69
CA ALA A 146 11.95 -5.35 -15.91
C ALA A 146 11.13 -6.52 -15.27
N PRO A 147 10.89 -7.65 -15.94
CA PRO A 147 10.13 -8.77 -15.35
C PRO A 147 10.77 -9.36 -14.09
N ILE A 148 12.08 -9.28 -13.93
CA ILE A 148 12.78 -9.88 -12.78
C ILE A 148 13.28 -8.85 -11.76
N GLN A 149 12.99 -7.56 -11.93
CA GLN A 149 13.45 -6.52 -11.00
C GLN A 149 12.98 -6.74 -9.57
N SER A 150 11.73 -7.15 -9.37
CA SER A 150 11.19 -7.46 -8.03
C SER A 150 11.93 -8.62 -7.37
N VAL A 151 12.22 -9.67 -8.14
CA VAL A 151 12.95 -10.85 -7.66
C VAL A 151 14.38 -10.47 -7.30
N ALA A 152 15.07 -9.69 -8.15
CA ALA A 152 16.43 -9.22 -7.90
C ALA A 152 16.52 -8.30 -6.66
N ALA A 153 15.55 -7.39 -6.50
CA ALA A 153 15.46 -6.52 -5.34
C ALA A 153 15.23 -7.32 -4.04
N TYR A 154 14.34 -8.30 -4.06
CA TYR A 154 14.09 -9.15 -2.91
C TYR A 154 15.29 -10.03 -2.58
N TRP A 155 15.95 -10.60 -3.59
CA TRP A 155 17.17 -11.37 -3.41
C TRP A 155 18.29 -10.56 -2.76
N ALA A 156 18.46 -9.29 -3.17
CA ALA A 156 19.42 -8.39 -2.53
C ALA A 156 19.10 -8.14 -1.06
N ALA A 157 17.82 -7.89 -0.72
CA ALA A 157 17.39 -7.75 0.67
C ALA A 157 17.64 -9.02 1.48
N ALA A 158 17.31 -10.19 0.93
CA ALA A 158 17.52 -11.48 1.58
C ALA A 158 19.00 -11.79 1.84
N THR A 159 19.88 -11.35 0.91
CA THR A 159 21.31 -11.64 0.97
C THR A 159 22.08 -10.67 1.87
N TYR A 160 21.71 -9.38 1.85
CA TYR A 160 22.54 -8.32 2.45
C TYR A 160 21.94 -7.67 3.69
N ALA A 161 20.72 -8.02 4.08
CA ALA A 161 20.09 -7.53 5.30
C ALA A 161 19.88 -8.68 6.31
N ARG A 162 20.16 -8.40 7.59
CA ARG A 162 19.84 -9.29 8.73
C ARG A 162 18.37 -9.22 9.08
N THR A 163 17.78 -8.02 8.96
CA THR A 163 16.39 -7.70 9.26
C THR A 163 15.72 -7.07 8.03
N GLY A 164 14.41 -6.89 8.09
CA GLY A 164 13.69 -6.19 7.01
C GLY A 164 13.69 -6.91 5.67
N ARG A 165 13.75 -8.24 5.70
CA ARG A 165 13.67 -9.08 4.49
C ARG A 165 12.24 -9.21 4.00
N ALA A 166 11.52 -8.08 3.99
CA ALA A 166 10.16 -8.07 3.50
C ALA A 166 10.13 -8.36 2.00
N PRO A 167 9.17 -9.15 1.53
CA PRO A 167 8.98 -9.36 0.11
C PRO A 167 8.68 -8.04 -0.58
N VAL A 168 9.26 -7.87 -1.77
CA VAL A 168 8.92 -6.75 -2.65
C VAL A 168 7.61 -7.04 -3.34
N ASP A 169 6.92 -5.99 -3.68
CA ASP A 169 5.73 -6.07 -4.51
C ASP A 169 6.08 -6.69 -5.87
N PRO A 170 5.53 -7.84 -6.24
CA PRO A 170 5.69 -8.36 -7.57
C PRO A 170 5.02 -7.41 -8.56
N LYS A 171 5.79 -6.89 -9.53
CA LYS A 171 5.30 -5.91 -10.50
C LYS A 171 4.60 -6.56 -11.70
N ASN A 172 4.72 -7.87 -11.82
CA ASN A 172 4.11 -8.68 -12.88
C ASN A 172 3.82 -10.09 -12.36
N GLU A 173 2.91 -10.77 -13.04
CA GLU A 173 2.45 -12.11 -12.67
C GLU A 173 3.58 -13.15 -12.69
N GLU A 174 4.54 -13.00 -13.59
CA GLU A 174 5.66 -13.95 -13.76
C GLU A 174 6.61 -13.93 -12.56
N ALA A 175 6.74 -12.81 -11.87
CA ALA A 175 7.58 -12.67 -10.68
C ALA A 175 6.95 -13.30 -9.43
N VAL A 176 5.62 -13.44 -9.37
CA VAL A 176 4.90 -13.88 -8.17
C VAL A 176 5.37 -15.22 -7.61
N PRO A 177 5.49 -16.31 -8.43
CA PRO A 177 5.92 -17.59 -7.91
C PRO A 177 7.31 -17.55 -7.25
N PHE A 178 8.22 -16.77 -7.82
CA PHE A 178 9.57 -16.63 -7.29
C PHE A 178 9.60 -15.84 -5.98
N VAL A 179 8.85 -14.73 -5.90
CA VAL A 179 8.72 -13.94 -4.67
C VAL A 179 8.12 -14.79 -3.55
N PHE A 180 7.09 -15.61 -3.84
CA PHE A 180 6.48 -16.49 -2.86
C PHE A 180 7.44 -17.57 -2.39
N ALA A 181 8.13 -18.25 -3.33
CA ALA A 181 9.10 -19.28 -2.99
C ALA A 181 10.26 -18.74 -2.13
N MET A 182 10.78 -17.56 -2.46
CA MET A 182 11.82 -16.91 -1.66
C MET A 182 11.32 -16.56 -0.25
N ALA A 183 10.11 -16.04 -0.13
CA ALA A 183 9.50 -15.69 1.15
C ALA A 183 9.29 -16.93 2.04
N GLU A 184 8.83 -18.01 1.46
CA GLU A 184 8.68 -19.31 2.14
C GLU A 184 10.04 -19.86 2.60
N ALA A 185 11.06 -19.82 1.74
CA ALA A 185 12.42 -20.24 2.08
C ALA A 185 13.05 -19.42 3.21
N LEU A 186 12.66 -18.15 3.35
CA LEU A 186 13.11 -17.26 4.44
C LEU A 186 12.25 -17.38 5.71
N GLY A 187 11.24 -18.25 5.73
CA GLY A 187 10.32 -18.39 6.87
C GLY A 187 9.39 -17.18 7.09
N SER A 188 9.22 -16.34 6.07
CA SER A 188 8.38 -15.14 6.12
C SER A 188 7.41 -15.14 4.92
N PRO A 189 6.41 -16.04 4.91
CA PRO A 189 5.52 -16.18 3.77
C PRO A 189 4.75 -14.88 3.47
N VAL A 190 4.49 -14.64 2.19
CA VAL A 190 3.68 -13.50 1.75
C VAL A 190 2.25 -13.69 2.21
N THR A 191 1.77 -12.81 3.08
CA THR A 191 0.40 -12.84 3.61
C THR A 191 -0.47 -11.74 3.04
N SER A 192 0.11 -10.72 2.39
CA SER A 192 -0.59 -9.61 1.79
C SER A 192 0.11 -9.17 0.51
N LEU A 193 -0.66 -8.70 -0.45
CA LEU A 193 -0.16 -8.05 -1.67
C LEU A 193 -0.76 -6.65 -1.81
N PRO A 194 -0.02 -5.70 -2.40
CA PRO A 194 -0.54 -4.38 -2.64
C PRO A 194 -1.50 -4.37 -3.83
N VAL A 195 -2.53 -3.55 -3.72
CA VAL A 195 -3.38 -3.14 -4.84
C VAL A 195 -3.26 -1.64 -4.97
N TYR A 196 -2.82 -1.18 -6.13
CA TYR A 196 -2.66 0.23 -6.43
C TYR A 196 -3.90 0.76 -7.13
N LEU A 197 -4.38 1.90 -6.61
CA LEU A 197 -5.48 2.64 -7.20
C LEU A 197 -4.95 3.68 -8.19
N PHE A 198 -5.67 3.86 -9.26
CA PHE A 198 -5.47 4.98 -10.17
C PHE A 198 -6.48 6.07 -9.84
N SER A 199 -6.00 7.14 -9.20
CA SER A 199 -6.85 8.28 -8.86
C SER A 199 -7.19 9.11 -10.09
N PRO A 200 -8.45 9.58 -10.27
CA PRO A 200 -9.54 9.39 -9.30
C PRO A 200 -10.36 8.12 -9.53
N LEU A 201 -10.64 7.41 -8.45
CA LEU A 201 -11.68 6.37 -8.36
C LEU A 201 -11.56 5.23 -9.39
N ALA A 202 -10.34 4.75 -9.68
CA ALA A 202 -10.15 3.63 -10.59
C ALA A 202 -9.37 2.49 -9.95
N LEU A 203 -9.90 1.28 -10.12
CA LEU A 203 -9.36 0.02 -9.66
C LEU A 203 -9.10 -0.88 -10.86
N GLU A 204 -7.84 -0.97 -11.25
CA GLU A 204 -7.43 -1.69 -12.46
C GLU A 204 -5.93 -2.03 -12.41
N GLY A 205 -5.45 -2.71 -13.44
CA GLY A 205 -4.03 -2.97 -13.67
C GLY A 205 -3.48 -4.23 -13.03
N GLU A 206 -2.18 -4.43 -13.18
CA GLU A 206 -1.48 -5.66 -12.85
C GLU A 206 -1.61 -6.03 -11.37
N SER A 207 -1.46 -5.07 -10.45
CA SER A 207 -1.56 -5.34 -9.01
C SER A 207 -2.92 -5.90 -8.60
N LEU A 208 -4.00 -5.42 -9.23
CA LEU A 208 -5.34 -5.96 -9.01
C LEU A 208 -5.45 -7.39 -9.55
N ARG A 209 -4.96 -7.66 -10.78
CA ARG A 209 -4.98 -9.01 -11.36
C ARG A 209 -4.24 -10.01 -10.48
N ILE A 210 -3.04 -9.65 -10.06
CA ILE A 210 -2.21 -10.48 -9.18
C ILE A 210 -2.94 -10.74 -7.85
N ALA A 211 -3.44 -9.72 -7.18
CA ALA A 211 -4.14 -9.87 -5.91
C ALA A 211 -5.39 -10.74 -6.03
N LEU A 212 -6.17 -10.59 -7.09
CA LEU A 212 -7.36 -11.41 -7.34
C LEU A 212 -7.03 -12.88 -7.63
N ARG A 213 -5.98 -13.14 -8.43
CA ARG A 213 -5.54 -14.49 -8.76
C ARG A 213 -5.01 -15.23 -7.54
N HIS A 214 -4.27 -14.56 -6.68
CA HIS A 214 -3.62 -15.18 -5.52
C HIS A 214 -4.40 -15.01 -4.21
N ARG A 215 -5.60 -14.43 -4.23
CA ARG A 215 -6.40 -14.12 -3.03
C ARG A 215 -6.59 -15.30 -2.07
N GLY A 216 -6.70 -16.52 -2.60
CA GLY A 216 -6.86 -17.74 -1.78
C GLY A 216 -5.64 -18.09 -0.92
N ARG A 217 -4.48 -17.51 -1.20
CA ARG A 217 -3.23 -17.66 -0.44
C ARG A 217 -2.95 -16.47 0.49
N LEU A 218 -3.73 -15.39 0.39
CA LEU A 218 -3.49 -14.14 1.09
C LEU A 218 -4.44 -13.99 2.28
N ALA A 219 -3.92 -13.51 3.40
CA ALA A 219 -4.73 -13.07 4.53
C ALA A 219 -5.42 -11.72 4.26
N GLY A 220 -4.87 -10.93 3.34
CA GLY A 220 -5.43 -9.64 2.97
C GLY A 220 -4.74 -8.97 1.79
N VAL A 221 -5.14 -7.74 1.54
CA VAL A 221 -4.50 -6.84 0.57
C VAL A 221 -4.18 -5.52 1.22
N SER A 222 -3.10 -4.90 0.80
CA SER A 222 -2.75 -3.53 1.16
C SER A 222 -3.27 -2.61 0.05
N VAL A 223 -4.14 -1.67 0.40
CA VAL A 223 -4.70 -0.71 -0.57
C VAL A 223 -3.85 0.54 -0.58
N ASN A 224 -3.37 0.90 -1.75
CA ASN A 224 -2.48 2.04 -1.94
C ASN A 224 -3.05 3.00 -2.99
N GLY A 225 -3.41 4.20 -2.57
CA GLY A 225 -3.83 5.30 -3.44
C GLY A 225 -2.89 6.50 -3.26
N MET A 226 -2.66 7.23 -4.32
CA MET A 226 -1.86 8.46 -4.28
C MET A 226 -2.58 9.59 -5.02
N PRO A 227 -3.74 10.05 -4.53
CA PRO A 227 -4.40 11.19 -5.13
C PRO A 227 -3.55 12.45 -4.92
N ALA A 228 -3.23 13.14 -6.02
CA ALA A 228 -2.42 14.35 -6.00
C ALA A 228 -3.33 15.58 -6.02
N ALA A 229 -3.29 16.40 -4.97
CA ALA A 229 -4.09 17.61 -4.86
C ALA A 229 -3.82 18.56 -6.04
N GLY A 230 -4.87 19.03 -6.69
CA GLY A 230 -4.81 19.88 -7.87
C GLY A 230 -4.55 19.16 -9.20
N GLN A 231 -4.37 17.83 -9.19
CA GLN A 231 -4.20 17.00 -10.40
C GLN A 231 -5.24 15.88 -10.45
N THR A 232 -5.09 14.85 -9.62
CA THR A 232 -5.98 13.70 -9.55
C THR A 232 -6.90 13.74 -8.33
N ALA A 233 -6.80 14.79 -7.53
CA ALA A 233 -7.69 15.10 -6.41
C ALA A 233 -7.98 16.61 -6.37
N PRO A 234 -9.07 17.03 -5.71
CA PRO A 234 -9.35 18.43 -5.44
C PRO A 234 -8.18 19.12 -4.74
N ILE A 235 -8.03 20.45 -4.98
CA ILE A 235 -6.97 21.22 -4.34
C ILE A 235 -7.22 21.46 -2.84
N HIS A 236 -8.50 21.51 -2.43
CA HIS A 236 -8.87 21.64 -1.03
C HIS A 236 -8.62 20.33 -0.28
N LEU A 237 -7.91 20.44 0.82
CA LEU A 237 -7.38 19.28 1.53
C LEU A 237 -8.48 18.35 2.04
N ALA A 238 -9.56 18.88 2.63
CA ALA A 238 -10.66 18.07 3.10
C ALA A 238 -11.33 17.26 1.98
N ASP A 239 -11.48 17.86 0.79
CA ASP A 239 -12.06 17.20 -0.39
C ASP A 239 -11.10 16.13 -0.96
N ALA A 240 -9.80 16.42 -0.94
CA ALA A 240 -8.78 15.42 -1.31
C ALA A 240 -8.79 14.22 -0.37
N PHE A 241 -8.94 14.44 0.94
CA PHE A 241 -9.08 13.36 1.91
C PHE A 241 -10.40 12.58 1.75
N ALA A 242 -11.51 13.26 1.41
CA ALA A 242 -12.77 12.59 1.12
C ALA A 242 -12.65 11.66 -0.09
N LEU A 243 -11.98 12.11 -1.15
CA LEU A 243 -11.70 11.28 -2.33
C LEU A 243 -10.79 10.09 -1.96
N SER A 244 -9.69 10.34 -1.26
CA SER A 244 -8.75 9.28 -0.83
C SER A 244 -9.42 8.25 0.07
N ALA A 245 -10.29 8.68 0.98
CA ALA A 245 -11.08 7.81 1.82
C ALA A 245 -12.05 6.96 1.00
N ALA A 246 -12.76 7.55 0.03
CA ALA A 246 -13.65 6.83 -0.86
C ALA A 246 -12.89 5.77 -1.68
N GLU A 247 -11.74 6.13 -2.25
CA GLU A 247 -10.88 5.20 -2.99
C GLU A 247 -10.44 4.01 -2.11
N THR A 248 -9.94 4.29 -0.92
CA THR A 248 -9.43 3.26 0.00
C THR A 248 -10.55 2.34 0.48
N ILE A 249 -11.66 2.90 0.95
CA ILE A 249 -12.82 2.14 1.42
C ILE A 249 -13.42 1.33 0.27
N GLY A 250 -13.62 1.96 -0.88
CA GLY A 250 -14.21 1.32 -2.05
C GLY A 250 -13.36 0.17 -2.57
N CYS A 251 -12.06 0.37 -2.72
CA CYS A 251 -11.14 -0.70 -3.13
C CYS A 251 -11.13 -1.86 -2.12
N ALA A 252 -10.99 -1.55 -0.83
CA ALA A 252 -10.96 -2.58 0.19
C ALA A 252 -12.24 -3.44 0.21
N LEU A 253 -13.40 -2.82 0.05
CA LEU A 253 -14.68 -3.51 -0.07
C LEU A 253 -14.74 -4.40 -1.31
N LEU A 254 -14.36 -3.86 -2.48
CA LEU A 254 -14.47 -4.57 -3.75
C LEU A 254 -13.46 -5.73 -3.88
N VAL A 255 -12.25 -5.57 -3.35
CA VAL A 255 -11.22 -6.61 -3.43
C VAL A 255 -11.45 -7.71 -2.39
N ARG A 256 -11.82 -7.35 -1.16
CA ARG A 256 -12.15 -8.35 -0.12
C ARG A 256 -13.39 -9.14 -0.48
N GLY A 257 -14.35 -8.55 -1.17
CA GLY A 257 -15.61 -9.14 -1.62
C GLY A 257 -16.13 -10.24 -0.69
N ARG A 258 -17.26 -10.11 -0.03
CA ARG A 258 -17.86 -11.25 0.67
C ARG A 258 -18.06 -12.37 -0.34
N SER A 259 -17.42 -13.50 -0.08
CA SER A 259 -17.83 -14.81 -0.61
C SER A 259 -19.22 -15.12 -0.11
#